data_959c207c5e9ce5d6d61ab6eed4447ce3
#
_entry.id   959c207c5e9ce5d6d61ab6eed4447ce3
#
_cell.length_a   1.000
_cell.length_b   1.000
_cell.length_c   1.000
_cell.angle_alpha   90.00
_cell.angle_beta   90.00
_cell.angle_gamma   90.00
#
_symmetry.space_group_name_H-M   'P 1'
#
loop_
_entity.id
_entity.type
_entity.pdbx_description
1 polymer ?
#
loop_
_entity_poly.entity_id
_entity_poly.type
_entity_poly.pdbx_seq_one_letter_code
_entity_poly.pdbx_strand_id
1 'polypeptide(L)'
;MTELLHLENYSFTYPQQRRPALSHVTLTVPEGAFMVLCGPSGCGKSTLLRQLKTVLAPHGLREGEITFCGTPLSQIPGRRQAAEIGFVQQSPENQVVTDKVWHELAFGLESLGFDTPTIRRRVAEMASFFGIQDWFYKNVTELSGGQKQLLSLASVMVMQPRVLILDEPTSQLDPIAASDFLQTLGRINRELGTTVLLTEHRLEEALPLATHAAVMDG
;
A
#
# COMPACT_ATOMS: atom_id res chain seq x y z
N MET A 1 -16.71 14.85 3.81
CA MET A 1 -15.41 14.15 3.84
C MET A 1 -14.81 14.30 2.46
N THR A 2 -13.53 14.62 2.36
CA THR A 2 -12.86 14.78 1.06
C THR A 2 -12.59 13.39 0.48
N GLU A 3 -12.98 13.17 -0.77
CA GLU A 3 -12.71 11.90 -1.47
C GLU A 3 -11.24 11.87 -1.89
N LEU A 4 -10.51 10.86 -1.45
CA LEU A 4 -9.10 10.69 -1.83
C LEU A 4 -8.95 9.83 -3.08
N LEU A 5 -9.62 8.67 -3.08
CA LEU A 5 -9.72 7.78 -4.24
C LEU A 5 -11.20 7.55 -4.54
N HIS A 6 -11.55 7.58 -5.81
CA HIS A 6 -12.89 7.24 -6.28
C HIS A 6 -12.81 6.41 -7.56
N LEU A 7 -13.54 5.32 -7.58
CA LEU A 7 -13.79 4.49 -8.76
C LEU A 7 -15.24 4.67 -9.14
N GLU A 8 -15.50 4.99 -10.39
CA GLU A 8 -16.84 5.14 -10.92
C GLU A 8 -17.09 4.12 -12.02
N ASN A 9 -18.03 3.19 -11.75
CA ASN A 9 -18.47 2.17 -12.70
C ASN A 9 -17.29 1.45 -13.37
N TYR A 10 -16.26 1.12 -12.59
CA TYR A 10 -14.99 0.61 -13.10
C TYR A 10 -15.05 -0.88 -13.39
N SER A 11 -14.69 -1.27 -14.61
CA SER A 11 -14.60 -2.65 -15.05
C SER A 11 -13.21 -2.94 -15.61
N PHE A 12 -12.74 -4.17 -15.41
CA PHE A 12 -11.44 -4.61 -15.92
C PHE A 12 -11.50 -6.06 -16.40
N THR A 13 -11.00 -6.31 -17.62
CA THR A 13 -10.93 -7.65 -18.21
C THR A 13 -9.49 -7.94 -18.63
N TYR A 14 -8.93 -9.05 -18.14
CA TYR A 14 -7.60 -9.52 -18.56
C TYR A 14 -7.59 -9.92 -20.05
N PRO A 15 -6.44 -9.81 -20.76
CA PRO A 15 -6.30 -10.29 -22.13
C PRO A 15 -6.73 -11.77 -22.22
N GLN A 16 -7.44 -12.11 -23.29
CA GLN A 16 -7.94 -13.47 -23.59
C GLN A 16 -9.00 -14.02 -22.61
N GLN A 17 -9.40 -13.28 -21.60
CA GLN A 17 -10.54 -13.64 -20.74
C GLN A 17 -11.85 -13.09 -21.32
N ARG A 18 -12.92 -13.88 -21.21
CA ARG A 18 -14.27 -13.47 -21.65
C ARG A 18 -15.08 -12.80 -20.53
N ARG A 19 -14.71 -13.08 -19.29
CA ARG A 19 -15.39 -12.50 -18.11
C ARG A 19 -14.50 -11.41 -17.49
N PRO A 20 -15.08 -10.29 -17.11
CA PRO A 20 -14.35 -9.26 -16.38
C PRO A 20 -13.89 -9.80 -15.01
N ALA A 21 -12.69 -9.40 -14.61
CA ALA A 21 -12.19 -9.64 -13.26
C ALA A 21 -12.72 -8.58 -12.27
N LEU A 22 -13.14 -7.42 -12.77
CA LEU A 22 -13.85 -6.38 -12.04
C LEU A 22 -15.04 -5.95 -12.90
N SER A 23 -16.23 -5.87 -12.33
CA SER A 23 -17.46 -5.52 -13.04
C SER A 23 -18.20 -4.39 -12.33
N HIS A 24 -18.30 -3.22 -12.99
CA HIS A 24 -19.06 -2.06 -12.54
C HIS A 24 -18.78 -1.63 -11.08
N VAL A 25 -17.50 -1.71 -10.65
CA VAL A 25 -17.10 -1.35 -9.28
C VAL A 25 -17.22 0.16 -9.10
N THR A 26 -18.01 0.57 -8.11
CA THR A 26 -18.06 1.95 -7.62
C THR A 26 -17.62 1.94 -6.16
N LEU A 27 -16.53 2.63 -5.85
CA LEU A 27 -15.94 2.67 -4.53
C LEU A 27 -15.35 4.05 -4.26
N THR A 28 -15.65 4.60 -3.09
CA THR A 28 -15.03 5.84 -2.59
C THR A 28 -14.20 5.54 -1.35
N VAL A 29 -12.95 5.99 -1.36
CA VAL A 29 -12.05 5.95 -0.21
C VAL A 29 -11.88 7.37 0.32
N PRO A 30 -12.46 7.69 1.49
CA PRO A 30 -12.30 9.02 2.09
C PRO A 30 -10.87 9.28 2.55
N GLU A 31 -10.45 10.54 2.54
CA GLU A 31 -9.16 10.94 3.09
C GLU A 31 -9.11 10.66 4.60
N GLY A 32 -8.01 10.09 5.09
CA GLY A 32 -7.82 9.68 6.47
C GLY A 32 -8.55 8.39 6.88
N ALA A 33 -9.30 7.76 5.97
CA ALA A 33 -9.95 6.48 6.27
C ALA A 33 -8.95 5.34 6.49
N PHE A 34 -9.29 4.42 7.37
CA PHE A 34 -8.76 3.07 7.40
C PHE A 34 -9.82 2.14 6.81
N MET A 35 -9.63 1.73 5.55
CA MET A 35 -10.62 0.93 4.83
C MET A 35 -10.12 -0.49 4.63
N VAL A 36 -10.94 -1.47 5.03
CA VAL A 36 -10.69 -2.90 4.79
C VAL A 36 -11.56 -3.39 3.64
N LEU A 37 -10.93 -3.95 2.62
CA LEU A 37 -11.59 -4.58 1.48
C LEU A 37 -11.66 -6.09 1.70
N CYS A 38 -12.86 -6.61 1.89
CA CYS A 38 -13.15 -8.00 2.18
C CYS A 38 -13.74 -8.72 0.97
N GLY A 39 -13.70 -10.05 1.00
CA GLY A 39 -14.35 -10.89 -0.01
C GLY A 39 -13.62 -12.22 -0.22
N PRO A 40 -14.23 -13.20 -0.88
CA PRO A 40 -13.62 -14.51 -1.12
C PRO A 40 -12.36 -14.42 -1.96
N SER A 41 -11.52 -15.47 -1.90
CA SER A 41 -10.35 -15.57 -2.78
C SER A 41 -10.80 -15.59 -4.24
N GLY A 42 -10.07 -14.84 -5.10
CA GLY A 42 -10.36 -14.76 -6.53
C GLY A 42 -11.46 -13.77 -6.93
N CYS A 43 -12.12 -13.05 -6.01
CA CYS A 43 -13.14 -12.06 -6.35
C CYS A 43 -12.59 -10.73 -6.94
N GLY A 44 -11.27 -10.61 -7.14
CA GLY A 44 -10.68 -9.45 -7.80
C GLY A 44 -10.02 -8.41 -6.90
N LYS A 45 -9.92 -8.61 -5.57
CA LYS A 45 -9.32 -7.64 -4.62
C LYS A 45 -7.94 -7.15 -5.04
N SER A 46 -6.99 -8.06 -5.25
CA SER A 46 -5.63 -7.72 -5.68
C SER A 46 -5.60 -7.05 -7.05
N THR A 47 -6.52 -7.45 -7.96
CA THR A 47 -6.68 -6.80 -9.26
C THR A 47 -7.13 -5.35 -9.06
N LEU A 48 -8.12 -5.10 -8.20
CA LEU A 48 -8.61 -3.77 -7.89
C LEU A 48 -7.50 -2.90 -7.30
N LEU A 49 -6.79 -3.40 -6.27
CA LEU A 49 -5.71 -2.63 -5.63
C LEU A 49 -4.62 -2.22 -6.64
N ARG A 50 -4.22 -3.12 -7.54
CA ARG A 50 -3.21 -2.82 -8.56
C ARG A 50 -3.67 -1.79 -9.58
N GLN A 51 -4.97 -1.68 -9.87
CA GLN A 51 -5.50 -0.63 -10.76
C GLN A 51 -5.33 0.78 -10.16
N LEU A 52 -5.20 0.90 -8.84
CA LEU A 52 -5.04 2.18 -8.14
C LEU A 52 -3.63 2.79 -8.28
N LYS A 53 -2.69 2.08 -8.89
CA LYS A 53 -1.32 2.56 -9.17
C LYS A 53 -0.91 2.16 -10.58
N THR A 54 -0.87 3.11 -11.52
CA THR A 54 -0.75 2.82 -12.96
C THR A 54 0.44 1.94 -13.33
N VAL A 55 1.57 2.07 -12.63
CA VAL A 55 2.78 1.26 -12.86
C VAL A 55 2.60 -0.21 -12.48
N LEU A 56 1.66 -0.53 -11.59
CA LEU A 56 1.33 -1.89 -11.16
C LEU A 56 0.10 -2.46 -11.86
N ALA A 57 -0.64 -1.61 -12.59
CA ALA A 57 -1.89 -1.99 -13.22
C ALA A 57 -1.65 -3.02 -14.34
N PRO A 58 -2.27 -4.20 -14.28
CA PRO A 58 -2.11 -5.23 -15.31
C PRO A 58 -2.64 -4.75 -16.66
N HIS A 59 -2.11 -5.32 -17.75
CA HIS A 59 -2.63 -5.09 -19.09
C HIS A 59 -4.03 -5.69 -19.24
N GLY A 60 -4.91 -5.00 -19.96
CA GLY A 60 -6.27 -5.46 -20.21
C GLY A 60 -7.20 -4.32 -20.64
N LEU A 61 -8.44 -4.68 -20.91
CA LEU A 61 -9.51 -3.72 -21.22
C LEU A 61 -10.02 -3.08 -19.94
N ARG A 62 -10.12 -1.74 -19.94
CA ARG A 62 -10.60 -0.93 -18.82
C ARG A 62 -11.80 -0.10 -19.29
N GLU A 63 -12.83 -0.03 -18.45
CA GLU A 63 -13.99 0.81 -18.64
C GLU A 63 -14.29 1.53 -17.31
N GLY A 64 -14.91 2.71 -17.37
CA GLY A 64 -15.12 3.57 -16.20
C GLY A 64 -13.87 4.40 -15.86
N GLU A 65 -13.88 5.04 -14.71
CA GLU A 65 -12.83 5.98 -14.31
C GLU A 65 -12.33 5.72 -12.90
N ILE A 66 -11.03 5.99 -12.68
CA ILE A 66 -10.43 6.07 -11.35
C ILE A 66 -9.85 7.46 -11.18
N THR A 67 -10.24 8.15 -10.11
CA THR A 67 -9.71 9.46 -9.75
C THR A 67 -8.94 9.38 -8.42
N PHE A 68 -7.89 10.20 -8.32
CA PHE A 68 -7.15 10.46 -7.09
C PHE A 68 -7.15 11.96 -6.83
N CYS A 69 -7.66 12.38 -5.69
CA CYS A 69 -7.89 13.80 -5.36
C CYS A 69 -8.69 14.53 -6.47
N GLY A 70 -9.72 13.89 -7.02
CA GLY A 70 -10.56 14.45 -8.08
C GLY A 70 -9.91 14.55 -9.46
N THR A 71 -8.69 14.06 -9.63
CA THR A 71 -7.98 14.04 -10.92
C THR A 71 -7.94 12.61 -11.46
N PRO A 72 -8.29 12.35 -12.73
CA PRO A 72 -8.15 11.04 -13.34
C PRO A 72 -6.75 10.48 -13.16
N LEU A 73 -6.64 9.24 -12.66
CA LEU A 73 -5.36 8.61 -12.32
C LEU A 73 -4.41 8.54 -13.53
N SER A 74 -4.96 8.38 -14.73
CA SER A 74 -4.20 8.37 -15.99
C SER A 74 -3.54 9.70 -16.34
N GLN A 75 -4.03 10.81 -15.78
CA GLN A 75 -3.50 12.16 -15.99
C GLN A 75 -2.46 12.56 -14.94
N ILE A 76 -2.31 11.78 -13.86
CA ILE A 76 -1.37 12.09 -12.78
C ILE A 76 0.03 11.61 -13.19
N PRO A 77 1.03 12.49 -13.17
CA PRO A 77 2.41 12.12 -13.50
C PRO A 77 2.91 10.96 -12.64
N GLY A 78 3.63 9.99 -13.24
CA GLY A 78 4.14 8.81 -12.53
C GLY A 78 4.96 9.14 -11.28
N ARG A 79 5.77 10.22 -11.31
CA ARG A 79 6.52 10.73 -10.16
C ARG A 79 5.60 11.13 -8.99
N ARG A 80 4.47 11.77 -9.27
CA ARG A 80 3.48 12.14 -8.26
C ARG A 80 2.78 10.90 -7.71
N GLN A 81 2.39 9.95 -8.57
CA GLN A 81 1.83 8.67 -8.12
C GLN A 81 2.82 7.89 -7.25
N ALA A 82 4.11 7.88 -7.61
CA ALA A 82 5.15 7.20 -6.83
C ALA A 82 5.28 7.80 -5.43
N ALA A 83 5.18 9.12 -5.30
CA ALA A 83 5.30 9.82 -4.02
C ALA A 83 4.03 9.74 -3.16
N GLU A 84 2.84 9.90 -3.76
CA GLU A 84 1.59 10.09 -3.02
C GLU A 84 0.77 8.81 -2.84
N ILE A 85 1.01 7.76 -3.67
CA ILE A 85 0.32 6.46 -3.58
C ILE A 85 1.34 5.39 -3.20
N GLY A 86 1.40 5.05 -1.91
CA GLY A 86 2.21 3.96 -1.40
C GLY A 86 1.57 2.61 -1.71
N PHE A 87 2.38 1.61 -2.04
CA PHE A 87 1.90 0.24 -2.26
C PHE A 87 2.82 -0.75 -1.58
N VAL A 88 2.27 -1.62 -0.73
CA VAL A 88 2.99 -2.72 -0.07
C VAL A 88 2.45 -4.04 -0.60
N GLN A 89 3.36 -4.84 -1.16
CA GLN A 89 3.02 -6.14 -1.74
C GLN A 89 2.91 -7.24 -0.67
N GLN A 90 2.25 -8.32 -1.03
CA GLN A 90 2.08 -9.50 -0.18
C GLN A 90 3.43 -10.11 0.23
N SER A 91 4.43 -10.14 -0.67
CA SER A 91 5.78 -10.67 -0.41
C SER A 91 6.80 -9.54 -0.37
N PRO A 92 7.48 -9.31 0.78
CA PRO A 92 8.52 -8.30 0.88
C PRO A 92 9.72 -8.59 -0.02
N GLU A 93 9.98 -9.84 -0.34
CA GLU A 93 11.11 -10.26 -1.20
C GLU A 93 10.97 -9.73 -2.64
N ASN A 94 9.74 -9.47 -3.09
CA ASN A 94 9.48 -8.87 -4.40
C ASN A 94 9.58 -7.34 -4.41
N GLN A 95 9.69 -6.72 -3.24
CA GLN A 95 9.66 -5.26 -3.09
C GLN A 95 11.01 -4.68 -2.70
N VAL A 96 11.76 -5.37 -1.84
CA VAL A 96 13.09 -4.95 -1.39
C VAL A 96 14.10 -5.09 -2.53
N VAL A 97 14.82 -4.01 -2.85
CA VAL A 97 15.75 -3.93 -3.99
C VAL A 97 17.20 -3.71 -3.57
N THR A 98 17.46 -3.31 -2.32
CA THR A 98 18.82 -3.04 -1.84
C THR A 98 19.29 -4.10 -0.84
N ASP A 99 20.60 -4.12 -0.56
CA ASP A 99 21.22 -5.06 0.36
C ASP A 99 21.25 -4.59 1.82
N LYS A 100 21.11 -3.27 2.05
CA LYS A 100 21.19 -2.64 3.37
C LYS A 100 19.86 -1.98 3.77
N VAL A 101 19.49 -2.12 5.05
CA VAL A 101 18.26 -1.52 5.59
C VAL A 101 18.21 -0.01 5.37
N TRP A 102 19.25 0.72 5.73
CA TRP A 102 19.29 2.18 5.56
C TRP A 102 19.16 2.61 4.11
N HIS A 103 19.74 1.84 3.18
CA HIS A 103 19.69 2.12 1.75
C HIS A 103 18.29 1.85 1.20
N GLU A 104 17.65 0.78 1.65
CA GLU A 104 16.25 0.49 1.29
C GLU A 104 15.32 1.62 1.72
N LEU A 105 15.50 2.17 2.92
CA LEU A 105 14.74 3.33 3.38
C LEU A 105 15.01 4.61 2.54
N ALA A 106 16.24 4.81 2.06
CA ALA A 106 16.61 5.98 1.28
C ALA A 106 16.21 5.87 -0.20
N PHE A 107 16.17 4.67 -0.75
CA PHE A 107 16.07 4.38 -2.18
C PHE A 107 14.92 5.10 -2.88
N GLY A 108 13.71 5.08 -2.30
CA GLY A 108 12.54 5.74 -2.88
C GLY A 108 12.71 7.26 -2.97
N LEU A 109 13.28 7.89 -1.95
CA LEU A 109 13.55 9.33 -1.92
C LEU A 109 14.66 9.72 -2.90
N GLU A 110 15.72 8.91 -3.00
CA GLU A 110 16.81 9.10 -3.96
C GLU A 110 16.28 9.02 -5.40
N SER A 111 15.46 8.02 -5.69
CA SER A 111 14.82 7.83 -7.01
C SER A 111 13.89 8.99 -7.38
N LEU A 112 13.27 9.63 -6.39
CA LEU A 112 12.48 10.84 -6.58
C LEU A 112 13.32 12.13 -6.61
N GLY A 113 14.66 12.03 -6.45
CA GLY A 113 15.57 13.17 -6.54
C GLY A 113 15.46 14.16 -5.38
N PHE A 114 15.14 13.68 -4.17
CA PHE A 114 15.23 14.51 -2.97
C PHE A 114 16.67 14.83 -2.60
N ASP A 115 16.90 15.96 -1.94
CA ASP A 115 18.22 16.33 -1.45
C ASP A 115 18.66 15.47 -0.24
N THR A 116 19.97 15.31 -0.08
CA THR A 116 20.56 14.48 0.99
C THR A 116 20.10 14.87 2.40
N PRO A 117 20.01 16.17 2.78
CA PRO A 117 19.49 16.57 4.08
C PRO A 117 18.05 16.11 4.33
N THR A 118 17.17 16.24 3.33
CA THR A 118 15.78 15.79 3.40
C THR A 118 15.70 14.27 3.53
N ILE A 119 16.49 13.52 2.74
CA ILE A 119 16.56 12.05 2.82
C ILE A 119 16.98 11.62 4.23
N ARG A 120 18.09 12.16 4.76
CA ARG A 120 18.60 11.82 6.10
C ARG A 120 17.55 12.06 7.19
N ARG A 121 16.87 13.20 7.15
CA ARG A 121 15.83 13.55 8.12
C ARG A 121 14.66 12.57 8.05
N ARG A 122 14.08 12.36 6.88
CA ARG A 122 12.90 11.46 6.71
C ARG A 122 13.22 10.02 7.06
N VAL A 123 14.40 9.53 6.66
CA VAL A 123 14.85 8.19 7.02
C VAL A 123 15.03 8.04 8.52
N ALA A 124 15.64 9.02 9.20
CA ALA A 124 15.78 8.99 10.65
C ALA A 124 14.43 9.05 11.39
N GLU A 125 13.51 9.91 10.94
CA GLU A 125 12.15 10.01 11.48
C GLU A 125 11.41 8.67 11.37
N MET A 126 11.43 8.03 10.19
CA MET A 126 10.77 6.75 9.97
C MET A 126 11.48 5.61 10.71
N ALA A 127 12.81 5.56 10.72
CA ALA A 127 13.54 4.57 11.50
C ALA A 127 13.16 4.63 12.99
N SER A 128 12.98 5.84 13.53
CA SER A 128 12.52 6.03 14.90
C SER A 128 11.05 5.62 15.08
N PHE A 129 10.16 6.02 14.17
CA PHE A 129 8.74 5.67 14.25
C PHE A 129 8.50 4.16 14.25
N PHE A 130 9.23 3.42 13.40
CA PHE A 130 9.13 1.97 13.27
C PHE A 130 9.99 1.19 14.27
N GLY A 131 10.84 1.85 15.06
CA GLY A 131 11.71 1.20 16.03
C GLY A 131 12.78 0.31 15.40
N ILE A 132 13.30 0.70 14.22
CA ILE A 132 14.25 -0.12 13.44
C ILE A 132 15.70 0.36 13.54
N GLN A 133 16.03 1.20 14.55
CA GLN A 133 17.36 1.77 14.73
C GLN A 133 18.43 0.70 14.96
N ASP A 134 18.12 -0.37 15.72
CA ASP A 134 19.08 -1.41 16.10
C ASP A 134 19.54 -2.28 14.91
N TRP A 135 18.77 -2.30 13.84
CA TRP A 135 19.11 -3.05 12.63
C TRP A 135 19.29 -2.18 11.39
N PHE A 136 19.38 -0.87 11.58
CA PHE A 136 19.55 0.13 10.52
C PHE A 136 20.73 -0.14 9.59
N TYR A 137 21.86 -0.65 10.11
CA TYR A 137 23.06 -0.96 9.34
C TYR A 137 23.18 -2.43 8.92
N LYS A 138 22.21 -3.29 9.31
CA LYS A 138 22.22 -4.71 8.92
C LYS A 138 21.99 -4.90 7.43
N ASN A 139 22.40 -6.09 6.94
CA ASN A 139 21.94 -6.55 5.63
C ASN A 139 20.48 -6.97 5.71
N VAL A 140 19.72 -6.77 4.63
CA VAL A 140 18.32 -7.20 4.56
C VAL A 140 18.18 -8.73 4.70
N THR A 141 19.19 -9.48 4.26
CA THR A 141 19.24 -10.95 4.39
C THR A 141 19.30 -11.44 5.83
N GLU A 142 19.74 -10.60 6.78
CA GLU A 142 19.82 -10.92 8.21
C GLU A 142 18.47 -10.72 8.94
N LEU A 143 17.47 -10.16 8.26
CA LEU A 143 16.17 -9.87 8.84
C LEU A 143 15.24 -11.08 8.80
N SER A 144 14.39 -11.21 9.85
CA SER A 144 13.27 -12.14 9.83
C SER A 144 12.20 -11.72 8.82
N GLY A 145 11.26 -12.61 8.49
CA GLY A 145 10.14 -12.31 7.58
C GLY A 145 9.32 -11.10 8.05
N GLY A 146 8.98 -11.04 9.33
CA GLY A 146 8.26 -9.89 9.91
C GLY A 146 9.06 -8.58 9.84
N GLN A 147 10.37 -8.64 10.09
CA GLN A 147 11.24 -7.47 9.94
C GLN A 147 11.36 -7.00 8.49
N LYS A 148 11.44 -7.92 7.52
CA LYS A 148 11.42 -7.57 6.09
C LYS A 148 10.12 -6.91 5.69
N GLN A 149 8.97 -7.40 6.18
CA GLN A 149 7.67 -6.81 5.91
C GLN A 149 7.57 -5.41 6.53
N LEU A 150 8.07 -5.23 7.75
CA LEU A 150 8.12 -3.91 8.40
C LEU A 150 9.07 -2.95 7.66
N LEU A 151 10.20 -3.44 7.16
CA LEU A 151 11.11 -2.65 6.31
C LEU A 151 10.43 -2.21 5.00
N SER A 152 9.71 -3.11 4.32
CA SER A 152 8.94 -2.77 3.11
C SER A 152 7.90 -1.69 3.38
N LEU A 153 7.21 -1.76 4.52
CA LEU A 153 6.28 -0.73 4.93
C LEU A 153 6.99 0.60 5.22
N ALA A 154 8.10 0.56 5.96
CA ALA A 154 8.88 1.74 6.31
C ALA A 154 9.48 2.43 5.07
N SER A 155 9.98 1.65 4.09
CA SER A 155 10.54 2.19 2.83
C SER A 155 9.50 2.92 1.97
N VAL A 156 8.22 2.53 2.07
CA VAL A 156 7.12 3.26 1.45
C VAL A 156 6.76 4.50 2.26
N MET A 157 6.74 4.40 3.58
CA MET A 157 6.32 5.49 4.46
C MET A 157 7.31 6.67 4.53
N VAL A 158 8.61 6.47 4.24
CA VAL A 158 9.57 7.58 4.13
C VAL A 158 9.19 8.61 3.05
N MET A 159 8.42 8.21 2.04
CA MET A 159 7.90 9.12 1.02
C MET A 159 6.72 9.95 1.52
N GLN A 160 6.14 9.60 2.67
CA GLN A 160 4.95 10.24 3.27
C GLN A 160 3.75 10.24 2.32
N PRO A 161 3.30 9.07 1.86
CA PRO A 161 2.22 8.96 0.91
C PRO A 161 0.88 9.43 1.54
N ARG A 162 -0.03 9.93 0.72
CA ARG A 162 -1.39 10.28 1.16
C ARG A 162 -2.27 9.05 1.34
N VAL A 163 -2.02 8.02 0.52
CA VAL A 163 -2.68 6.71 0.66
C VAL A 163 -1.66 5.59 0.66
N LEU A 164 -1.86 4.64 1.54
CA LEU A 164 -1.12 3.40 1.64
C LEU A 164 -2.03 2.24 1.26
N ILE A 165 -1.70 1.54 0.19
CA ILE A 165 -2.43 0.39 -0.33
C ILE A 165 -1.65 -0.87 0.03
N LEU A 166 -2.32 -1.86 0.63
CA LEU A 166 -1.67 -3.10 1.06
C LEU A 166 -2.48 -4.31 0.59
N ASP A 167 -1.80 -5.22 -0.10
CA ASP A 167 -2.39 -6.44 -0.64
C ASP A 167 -1.96 -7.65 0.22
N GLU A 168 -2.82 -8.07 1.16
CA GLU A 168 -2.62 -9.19 2.10
C GLU A 168 -1.24 -9.18 2.80
N PRO A 169 -0.84 -8.06 3.44
CA PRO A 169 0.53 -7.87 3.91
C PRO A 169 0.93 -8.81 5.07
N THR A 170 -0.02 -9.44 5.75
CA THR A 170 0.26 -10.33 6.88
C THR A 170 0.20 -11.80 6.53
N SER A 171 -0.08 -12.15 5.28
CA SER A 171 -0.32 -13.54 4.84
C SER A 171 0.85 -14.50 5.08
N GLN A 172 2.09 -13.99 5.12
CA GLN A 172 3.31 -14.76 5.34
C GLN A 172 3.87 -14.60 6.77
N LEU A 173 3.16 -13.90 7.65
CA LEU A 173 3.60 -13.63 9.01
C LEU A 173 3.00 -14.63 10.01
N ASP A 174 3.77 -14.93 11.05
CA ASP A 174 3.21 -15.61 12.22
C ASP A 174 2.17 -14.71 12.91
N PRO A 175 1.30 -15.27 13.79
CA PRO A 175 0.21 -14.50 14.39
C PRO A 175 0.66 -13.26 15.17
N ILE A 176 1.81 -13.34 15.88
CA ILE A 176 2.30 -12.22 16.69
C ILE A 176 2.79 -11.11 15.78
N ALA A 177 3.65 -11.44 14.81
CA ALA A 177 4.16 -10.46 13.84
C ALA A 177 3.02 -9.84 13.00
N ALA A 178 1.98 -10.61 12.67
CA ALA A 178 0.81 -10.10 11.95
C ALA A 178 0.03 -9.08 12.79
N SER A 179 -0.22 -9.38 14.06
CA SER A 179 -0.90 -8.46 14.98
C SER A 179 -0.11 -7.17 15.16
N ASP A 180 1.21 -7.26 15.40
CA ASP A 180 2.08 -6.10 15.55
C ASP A 180 2.11 -5.23 14.26
N PHE A 181 2.11 -5.87 13.10
CA PHE A 181 2.05 -5.18 11.81
C PHE A 181 0.74 -4.41 11.63
N LEU A 182 -0.41 -5.04 11.92
CA LEU A 182 -1.72 -4.39 11.83
C LEU A 182 -1.84 -3.23 12.83
N GLN A 183 -1.36 -3.39 14.07
CA GLN A 183 -1.31 -2.31 15.05
C GLN A 183 -0.45 -1.13 14.57
N THR A 184 0.67 -1.43 13.89
CA THR A 184 1.53 -0.41 13.28
C THR A 184 0.79 0.34 12.17
N LEU A 185 0.00 -0.34 11.32
CA LEU A 185 -0.87 0.33 10.33
C LEU A 185 -1.91 1.24 11.00
N GLY A 186 -2.52 0.80 12.10
CA GLY A 186 -3.43 1.63 12.87
C GLY A 186 -2.76 2.88 13.44
N ARG A 187 -1.49 2.79 13.88
CA ARG A 187 -0.69 3.94 14.31
C ARG A 187 -0.40 4.90 13.16
N ILE A 188 0.02 4.40 11.99
CA ILE A 188 0.25 5.20 10.79
C ILE A 188 -1.00 6.00 10.44
N ASN A 189 -2.16 5.38 10.44
CA ASN A 189 -3.41 6.07 10.12
C ASN A 189 -3.74 7.16 11.16
N ARG A 190 -3.67 6.84 12.47
CA ARG A 190 -4.05 7.77 13.54
C ARG A 190 -3.04 8.90 13.76
N GLU A 191 -1.74 8.59 13.73
CA GLU A 191 -0.67 9.54 14.12
C GLU A 191 -0.15 10.33 12.92
N LEU A 192 -0.11 9.72 11.72
CA LEU A 192 0.41 10.38 10.51
C LEU A 192 -0.71 10.85 9.57
N GLY A 193 -1.96 10.48 9.83
CA GLY A 193 -3.12 10.86 9.00
C GLY A 193 -3.15 10.19 7.63
N THR A 194 -2.30 9.20 7.38
CA THR A 194 -2.25 8.48 6.09
C THR A 194 -3.51 7.64 5.90
N THR A 195 -4.16 7.77 4.75
CA THR A 195 -5.27 6.89 4.38
C THR A 195 -4.77 5.48 4.15
N VAL A 196 -5.44 4.47 4.68
CA VAL A 196 -5.08 3.05 4.52
C VAL A 196 -6.18 2.32 3.76
N LEU A 197 -5.81 1.61 2.70
CA LEU A 197 -6.67 0.67 1.98
C LEU A 197 -6.02 -0.71 2.01
N LEU A 198 -6.65 -1.65 2.70
CA LEU A 198 -6.09 -2.94 3.07
C LEU A 198 -6.96 -4.09 2.59
N THR A 199 -6.39 -5.10 1.92
CA THR A 199 -7.01 -6.44 1.84
C THR A 199 -6.37 -7.34 2.88
N GLU A 200 -7.20 -8.11 3.60
CA GLU A 200 -6.73 -8.98 4.68
C GLU A 200 -7.63 -10.19 4.87
N HIS A 201 -7.05 -11.31 5.28
CA HIS A 201 -7.79 -12.52 5.66
C HIS A 201 -8.06 -12.58 7.18
N ARG A 202 -7.21 -11.93 7.98
CA ARG A 202 -7.35 -11.84 9.46
C ARG A 202 -8.32 -10.72 9.83
N LEU A 203 -9.59 -10.90 9.45
CA LEU A 203 -10.61 -9.87 9.63
C LEU A 203 -10.87 -9.53 11.09
N GLU A 204 -10.73 -10.49 12.01
CA GLU A 204 -10.91 -10.29 13.44
C GLU A 204 -9.93 -9.26 14.03
N GLU A 205 -8.72 -9.16 13.44
CA GLU A 205 -7.69 -8.22 13.85
C GLU A 205 -7.74 -6.90 13.06
N ALA A 206 -8.13 -6.94 11.78
CA ALA A 206 -8.15 -5.77 10.90
C ALA A 206 -9.40 -4.90 11.08
N LEU A 207 -10.58 -5.49 11.26
CA LEU A 207 -11.85 -4.75 11.37
C LEU A 207 -11.94 -3.83 12.59
N PRO A 208 -11.38 -4.16 13.78
CA PRO A 208 -11.35 -3.21 14.89
C PRO A 208 -10.57 -1.92 14.62
N LEU A 209 -9.66 -1.92 13.63
CA LEU A 209 -8.89 -0.74 13.20
C LEU A 209 -9.63 0.04 12.11
N ALA A 210 -10.60 -0.58 11.45
CA ALA A 210 -11.25 -0.03 10.28
C ALA A 210 -12.27 1.06 10.64
N THR A 211 -12.21 2.16 9.91
CA THR A 211 -13.28 3.18 9.90
C THR A 211 -14.33 2.87 8.82
N HIS A 212 -13.93 2.13 7.78
CA HIS A 212 -14.77 1.73 6.65
C HIS A 212 -14.46 0.29 6.23
N ALA A 213 -15.47 -0.41 5.74
CA ALA A 213 -15.31 -1.71 5.13
C ALA A 213 -16.08 -1.77 3.80
N ALA A 214 -15.48 -2.42 2.81
CA ALA A 214 -16.13 -2.72 1.54
C ALA A 214 -16.06 -4.23 1.27
N VAL A 215 -17.14 -4.79 0.74
CA VAL A 215 -17.23 -6.22 0.44
C VAL A 215 -17.33 -6.42 -1.06
N MET A 216 -16.45 -7.28 -1.59
CA MET A 216 -16.51 -7.75 -2.98
C MET A 216 -17.01 -9.20 -2.98
N ASP A 217 -18.02 -9.48 -3.75
CA ASP A 217 -18.67 -10.81 -3.81
C ASP A 217 -18.46 -11.57 -5.15
N GLY A 218 -17.75 -10.97 -6.10
CA GLY A 218 -17.36 -11.57 -7.38
C GLY A 218 -18.24 -11.23 -8.55
#